data_889f2858c8a331c36dbbff9bb512be14
#
_entry.id   889f2858c8a331c36dbbff9bb512be14
#
_cell.length_a   1.000
_cell.length_b   1.000
_cell.length_c   1.000
_cell.angle_alpha   90.00
_cell.angle_beta   90.00
_cell.angle_gamma   90.00
#
_symmetry.space_group_name_H-M   'P 1'
#
loop_
_entity.id
_entity.type
_entity.pdbx_description
1 polymer ?
#
loop_
_entity_poly.entity_id
_entity_poly.type
_entity_poly.pdbx_seq_one_letter_code
_entity_poly.pdbx_strand_id
1 'polypeptide(L)' 'MRKLWTDGSASPNPGPGGFSVIEDKKPVAMGREDLTTNIRMEGSAILEALKVLAGEEAEIWTDSEF' A
#
# COMPACT_ATOMS: atom_id res chain seq x y z
N MET A 1 -0.87 -2.83 -19.76
CA MET A 1 -0.24 -2.07 -18.65
C MET A 1 -0.60 -2.72 -17.32
N ARG A 2 0.37 -2.86 -16.44
CA ARG A 2 0.14 -3.41 -15.10
C ARG A 2 -0.73 -2.46 -14.27
N LYS A 3 -1.58 -3.01 -13.44
CA LYS A 3 -2.41 -2.23 -12.52
C LYS A 3 -2.22 -2.78 -11.11
N LEU A 4 -1.82 -1.90 -10.22
CA LEU A 4 -1.62 -2.23 -8.82
C LEU A 4 -2.59 -1.43 -7.96
N TRP A 5 -3.19 -2.10 -6.98
CA TRP A 5 -4.09 -1.49 -6.02
C TRP A 5 -3.36 -1.44 -4.68
N THR A 6 -3.35 -0.26 -4.07
CA THR A 6 -2.70 -0.08 -2.76
C THR A 6 -3.73 0.27 -1.72
N ASP A 7 -3.55 -0.28 -0.53
CA ASP A 7 -4.39 0.01 0.62
C ASP A 7 -3.56 -0.03 1.88
N GLY A 8 -3.83 0.88 2.80
CA GLY A 8 -3.13 0.94 4.07
C GLY A 8 -3.98 1.63 5.12
N SER A 9 -3.94 1.13 6.33
CA SER A 9 -4.71 1.71 7.43
C SER A 9 -4.08 1.41 8.78
N ALA A 10 -4.46 2.20 9.78
CA ALA A 10 -4.15 1.94 11.18
C ALA A 10 -5.45 2.08 11.98
N SER A 11 -5.63 1.21 12.97
CA SER A 11 -6.82 1.25 13.82
C SER A 11 -6.48 0.81 15.24
N PRO A 12 -6.56 1.71 16.22
CA PRO A 12 -6.90 3.13 16.07
C PRO A 12 -5.82 3.91 15.30
N ASN A 13 -6.09 5.11 14.91
CA ASN A 13 -5.15 5.96 14.17
C ASN A 13 -4.70 7.14 15.07
N PRO A 14 -3.45 7.15 15.65
CA PRO A 14 -2.39 6.16 15.42
C PRO A 14 -2.61 4.86 16.20
N GLY A 15 -1.98 3.79 15.73
CA GLY A 15 -2.05 2.48 16.36
C GLY A 15 -1.52 1.38 15.46
N PRO A 16 -1.88 0.12 15.74
CA PRO A 16 -1.49 -0.99 14.87
C PRO A 16 -2.04 -0.79 13.47
N GLY A 17 -1.23 -1.08 12.47
CA GLY A 17 -1.64 -0.90 11.09
C GLY A 17 -0.95 -1.84 10.12
N GLY A 18 -1.41 -1.81 8.88
CA GLY A 18 -0.85 -2.62 7.83
C GLY A 18 -1.14 -2.02 6.47
N PHE A 19 -0.46 -2.57 5.47
CA PHE A 19 -0.68 -2.19 4.08
C PHE A 19 -0.63 -3.41 3.19
N SER A 20 -1.23 -3.28 2.01
CA SER A 20 -1.14 -4.31 0.99
C SER A 20 -1.05 -3.68 -0.40
N VAL A 21 -0.44 -4.42 -1.32
CA VAL A 21 -0.39 -4.11 -2.73
C VAL A 21 -0.96 -5.31 -3.46
N ILE A 22 -1.97 -5.09 -4.28
CA ILE A 22 -2.70 -6.15 -4.97
C ILE A 22 -2.51 -5.97 -6.48
N GLU A 23 -2.20 -7.07 -7.16
CA GLU A 23 -2.16 -7.13 -8.62
C GLU A 23 -2.90 -8.39 -9.05
N ASP A 24 -3.85 -8.26 -10.01
CA ASP A 24 -4.67 -9.40 -10.49
C ASP A 24 -5.35 -10.17 -9.35
N LYS A 25 -5.89 -9.43 -8.39
CA LYS A 25 -6.60 -9.98 -7.22
C LYS A 25 -5.69 -10.80 -6.29
N LYS A 26 -4.37 -10.66 -6.42
CA LYS A 26 -3.40 -11.37 -5.57
C LYS A 26 -2.51 -10.37 -4.86
N PRO A 27 -2.22 -10.58 -3.58
CA PRO A 27 -1.27 -9.72 -2.89
C PRO A 27 0.14 -9.97 -3.42
N VAL A 28 0.82 -8.89 -3.81
CA VAL A 28 2.21 -8.93 -4.27
C VAL A 28 3.16 -8.31 -3.25
N ALA A 29 2.64 -7.56 -2.29
CA ALA A 29 3.40 -7.06 -1.16
C ALA A 29 2.44 -6.74 -0.02
N MET A 30 2.91 -6.88 1.21
CA MET A 30 2.15 -6.49 2.39
C MET A 30 3.10 -6.30 3.56
N GLY A 31 2.66 -5.53 4.54
CA GLY A 31 3.43 -5.29 5.74
C GLY A 31 2.55 -4.78 6.87
N ARG A 32 3.13 -4.73 8.07
CA ARG A 32 2.42 -4.23 9.25
C ARG A 32 3.38 -3.58 10.22
N GLU A 33 2.85 -2.69 11.04
CA GLU A 33 3.59 -2.04 12.12
C GLU A 33 2.72 -1.98 13.37
N ASP A 34 3.35 -2.06 14.55
CA ASP A 34 2.61 -2.05 15.81
C ASP A 34 2.11 -0.66 16.19
N LEU A 35 2.80 0.39 15.72
CA LEU A 35 2.39 1.76 15.96
C LEU A 35 2.65 2.59 14.71
N THR A 36 1.60 3.03 14.06
CA THR A 36 1.71 3.77 12.81
C THR A 36 0.46 4.64 12.61
N THR A 37 0.36 5.26 11.46
CA THR A 37 -0.78 6.09 11.08
C THR A 37 -1.32 5.64 9.72
N ASN A 38 -2.57 6.01 9.41
CA ASN A 38 -3.16 5.74 8.10
C ASN A 38 -2.27 6.29 6.98
N ILE A 39 -1.78 7.52 7.13
CA ILE A 39 -0.95 8.17 6.11
C ILE A 39 0.34 7.40 5.88
N ARG A 40 0.99 6.94 6.95
CA ARG A 40 2.22 6.16 6.83
C ARG A 40 1.97 4.82 6.12
N MET A 41 0.87 4.15 6.45
CA MET A 41 0.54 2.86 5.83
C MET A 41 0.18 3.02 4.36
N GLU A 42 -0.55 4.06 4.01
CA GLU A 42 -0.86 4.38 2.62
C GLU A 42 0.41 4.69 1.82
N GLY A 43 1.30 5.51 2.38
CA GLY A 43 2.59 5.82 1.78
C GLY A 43 3.49 4.59 1.64
N SER A 44 3.49 3.72 2.64
CA SER A 44 4.25 2.47 2.59
C SER A 44 3.75 1.55 1.48
N ALA A 45 2.43 1.47 1.28
CA ALA A 45 1.85 0.68 0.21
C ALA A 45 2.30 1.20 -1.16
N ILE A 46 2.28 2.51 -1.36
CA ILE A 46 2.71 3.13 -2.61
C ILE A 46 4.20 2.87 -2.85
N LEU A 47 5.02 3.03 -1.83
CA LEU A 47 6.46 2.78 -1.94
C LEU A 47 6.75 1.32 -2.32
N GLU A 48 6.06 0.38 -1.70
CA GLU A 48 6.22 -1.03 -2.03
C GLU A 48 5.73 -1.35 -3.43
N ALA A 49 4.65 -0.69 -3.88
CA ALA A 49 4.19 -0.85 -5.26
C ALA A 49 5.27 -0.41 -6.25
N LEU A 50 5.94 0.71 -5.99
CA LEU A 50 7.04 1.18 -6.84
C LEU A 50 8.21 0.20 -6.85
N LYS A 51 8.52 -0.42 -5.72
CA LYS A 51 9.56 -1.45 -5.65
C LYS A 51 9.19 -2.69 -6.45
N VAL A 52 7.95 -3.14 -6.37
CA VAL A 52 7.45 -4.28 -7.15
C VAL A 52 7.57 -4.02 -8.64
N LEU A 53 7.28 -2.80 -9.07
CA LEU A 53 7.34 -2.43 -10.49
C LEU A 53 8.77 -2.36 -11.02
N ALA A 54 9.74 -2.04 -10.18
CA ALA A 54 11.16 -1.95 -10.56
C ALA A 54 11.40 -1.11 -11.82
N GLY A 55 10.68 0.02 -11.93
CA GLY A 55 10.83 0.94 -13.05
C GLY A 55 9.90 0.67 -14.23
N GLU A 56 9.08 -0.38 -14.20
CA GLU A 56 8.10 -0.63 -15.25
C GLU A 56 6.95 0.36 -15.18
N GLU A 57 6.37 0.66 -16.34
CA GLU A 57 5.17 1.49 -16.39
C GLU A 57 3.96 0.73 -15.85
N ALA A 58 3.15 1.42 -15.05
CA ALA A 58 1.94 0.83 -14.49
C ALA A 58 1.00 1.92 -13.99
N GLU A 59 -0.25 1.53 -13.77
CA GLU A 59 -1.20 2.35 -13.05
C GLU A 59 -1.20 1.91 -11.59
N ILE A 60 -1.12 2.87 -10.68
CA ILE A 60 -1.25 2.61 -9.25
C ILE A 60 -2.54 3.27 -8.79
N TRP A 61 -3.44 2.45 -8.26
CA TRP A 61 -4.74 2.89 -7.75
C TRP A 61 -4.73 2.86 -6.24
N THR A 62 -5.21 3.92 -5.63
CA THR A 62 -5.34 4.01 -4.18
C THR A 62 -6.67 4.67 -3.86
N ASP A 63 -7.29 4.24 -2.76
CA ASP A 63 -8.48 4.88 -2.22
C ASP A 63 -8.14 5.87 -1.10
N SER A 64 -6.88 6.17 -0.92
CA SER A 64 -6.40 7.09 0.10
C SER A 64 -6.93 8.50 -0.11
N GLU A 65 -7.41 9.12 0.94
CA GLU A 65 -7.80 10.52 0.96
C GLU A 65 -6.75 11.31 1.75
N PHE A 66 -5.97 12.07 1.04
CA PHE A 66 -4.96 12.94 1.65
C PHE A 66 -5.43 14.38 1.70
#